data_2173975fb983818162889a421b1369fc
#
_entry.id   2173975fb983818162889a421b1369fc
#
_cell.length_a   1.000
_cell.length_b   1.000
_cell.length_c   1.000
_cell.angle_alpha   90.00
_cell.angle_beta   90.00
_cell.angle_gamma   90.00
#
_symmetry.space_group_name_H-M   'P 1'
#
loop_
_entity.id
_entity.type
_entity.pdbx_description
1 polymer ?
#
loop_
_entity_poly.entity_id
_entity_poly.type
_entity_poly.pdbx_seq_one_letter_code
_entity_poly.pdbx_strand_id
1 'polypeptide(L)'
;MVLPFVAAVMRDVFEITPPILRESAYGLGCTTWEVVRGIVLPYTQKGVIGGIMLGLGRALGETMAVTFVIGNANRMPTSLFSPGTSIASTLANEFGEAADFHMSSLFALGFLLFVITFLVLALAKIMINRAEKAKGF
;
A
#
# COMPACT_ATOMS: atom_id res chain seq x y z
N MET A 1 5.69 -6.86 6.09
CA MET A 1 5.49 -7.76 4.90
C MET A 1 5.11 -7.01 3.62
N VAL A 2 4.78 -5.73 3.69
CA VAL A 2 4.42 -4.92 2.51
C VAL A 2 5.63 -4.63 1.62
N LEU A 3 6.81 -4.40 2.22
CA LEU A 3 8.02 -3.97 1.51
C LEU A 3 8.49 -4.95 0.41
N PRO A 4 8.62 -6.26 0.64
CA PRO A 4 9.01 -7.19 -0.43
C PRO A 4 7.94 -7.27 -1.54
N PHE A 5 6.67 -7.14 -1.20
CA PHE A 5 5.59 -7.11 -2.19
C PHE A 5 5.68 -5.88 -3.09
N VAL A 6 5.84 -4.68 -2.50
CA VAL A 6 6.01 -3.44 -3.28
C VAL A 6 7.27 -3.49 -4.13
N ALA A 7 8.38 -4.02 -3.59
CA ALA A 7 9.63 -4.16 -4.34
C ALA A 7 9.48 -5.08 -5.56
N ALA A 8 8.77 -6.21 -5.43
CA ALA A 8 8.49 -7.11 -6.54
C ALA A 8 7.66 -6.43 -7.63
N VAL A 9 6.55 -5.76 -7.25
CA VAL A 9 5.71 -5.03 -8.20
C VAL A 9 6.48 -3.90 -8.90
N MET A 10 7.32 -3.17 -8.16
CA MET A 10 8.15 -2.11 -8.75
C MET A 10 9.17 -2.65 -9.76
N ARG A 11 9.77 -3.79 -9.47
CA ARG A 11 10.68 -4.46 -10.40
C ARG A 11 9.96 -4.78 -11.72
N ASP A 12 8.80 -5.42 -11.66
CA ASP A 12 8.02 -5.77 -12.85
C ASP A 12 7.61 -4.52 -13.64
N VAL A 13 7.21 -3.45 -12.95
CA VAL A 13 6.87 -2.16 -13.57
C VAL A 13 8.06 -1.54 -14.29
N PHE A 14 9.27 -1.62 -13.74
CA PHE A 14 10.46 -1.09 -14.40
C PHE A 14 10.91 -1.92 -15.61
N GLU A 15 10.62 -3.23 -15.61
CA GLU A 15 10.91 -4.11 -16.74
C GLU A 15 10.02 -3.83 -17.97
N ILE A 16 8.86 -3.21 -17.80
CA ILE A 16 7.98 -2.80 -18.91
C ILE A 16 8.63 -1.76 -19.82
N THR A 17 9.66 -1.05 -19.36
CA THR A 17 10.35 -0.03 -20.19
C THR A 17 11.03 -0.69 -21.39
N PRO A 18 10.71 -0.30 -22.64
CA PRO A 18 11.31 -0.89 -23.84
C PRO A 18 12.84 -0.78 -23.80
N PRO A 19 13.58 -1.86 -24.12
CA PRO A 19 15.03 -1.86 -24.09
C PRO A 19 15.64 -0.83 -25.04
N ILE A 20 15.02 -0.55 -26.18
CA ILE A 20 15.42 0.45 -27.16
C ILE A 20 15.60 1.83 -26.53
N LEU A 21 14.71 2.24 -25.64
CA LEU A 21 14.81 3.55 -24.96
C LEU A 21 16.01 3.62 -24.01
N ARG A 22 16.31 2.51 -23.34
CA ARG A 22 17.48 2.42 -22.45
C ARG A 22 18.77 2.41 -23.24
N GLU A 23 18.84 1.60 -24.30
CA GLU A 23 20.02 1.47 -25.17
C GLU A 23 20.33 2.79 -25.88
N SER A 24 19.31 3.48 -26.39
CA SER A 24 19.48 4.79 -27.02
C SER A 24 20.08 5.81 -26.06
N ALA A 25 19.66 5.82 -24.80
CA ALA A 25 20.20 6.72 -23.80
C ALA A 25 21.65 6.39 -23.44
N TYR A 26 21.98 5.10 -23.32
CA TYR A 26 23.39 4.68 -23.13
C TYR A 26 24.23 5.00 -24.33
N GLY A 27 23.70 4.88 -25.56
CA GLY A 27 24.38 5.29 -26.78
C GLY A 27 24.70 6.79 -26.86
N LEU A 28 23.90 7.63 -26.20
CA LEU A 28 24.13 9.05 -26.01
C LEU A 28 25.13 9.39 -24.89
N GLY A 29 25.66 8.37 -24.19
CA GLY A 29 26.62 8.55 -23.10
C GLY A 29 26.04 8.85 -21.74
N CYS A 30 24.71 8.64 -21.55
CA CYS A 30 24.05 8.82 -20.25
C CYS A 30 24.54 7.80 -19.21
N THR A 31 24.73 8.26 -17.98
CA THR A 31 24.99 7.37 -16.84
C THR A 31 23.75 6.58 -16.47
N THR A 32 23.92 5.44 -15.77
CA THR A 32 22.79 4.60 -15.31
C THR A 32 21.77 5.39 -14.49
N TRP A 33 22.24 6.32 -13.66
CA TRP A 33 21.35 7.17 -12.85
C TRP A 33 20.52 8.12 -13.71
N GLU A 34 21.09 8.71 -14.74
CA GLU A 34 20.37 9.60 -15.67
C GLU A 34 19.33 8.82 -16.48
N VAL A 35 19.65 7.60 -16.93
CA VAL A 35 18.70 6.72 -17.62
C VAL A 35 17.52 6.39 -16.72
N VAL A 36 17.77 6.01 -15.47
CA VAL A 36 16.68 5.68 -14.52
C VAL A 36 15.82 6.90 -14.24
N ARG A 37 16.41 8.04 -13.95
CA ARG A 37 15.70 9.25 -13.57
C ARG A 37 15.00 9.96 -14.73
N GLY A 38 15.65 9.98 -15.91
CA GLY A 38 15.19 10.71 -17.08
C GLY A 38 14.25 9.91 -18.00
N ILE A 39 14.36 8.59 -18.01
CA ILE A 39 13.63 7.73 -18.94
C ILE A 39 12.74 6.72 -18.22
N VAL A 40 13.33 5.87 -17.37
CA VAL A 40 12.58 4.76 -16.74
C VAL A 40 11.48 5.29 -15.82
N LEU A 41 11.81 6.18 -14.88
CA LEU A 41 10.86 6.73 -13.92
C LEU A 41 9.70 7.49 -14.57
N PRO A 42 9.89 8.44 -15.50
CA PRO A 42 8.78 9.13 -16.13
C PRO A 42 7.93 8.20 -17.02
N TYR A 43 8.56 7.23 -17.70
CA TYR A 43 7.84 6.25 -18.52
C TYR A 43 6.95 5.33 -17.68
N THR A 44 7.45 4.84 -16.54
CA THR A 44 6.75 3.89 -15.68
C THR A 44 5.94 4.56 -14.55
N GLN A 45 5.82 5.87 -14.55
CA GLN A 45 5.18 6.63 -13.47
C GLN A 45 3.78 6.11 -13.10
N LYS A 46 2.94 5.75 -14.08
CA LYS A 46 1.60 5.19 -13.84
C LYS A 46 1.66 3.85 -13.14
N GLY A 47 2.60 2.99 -13.54
CA GLY A 47 2.82 1.69 -12.91
C GLY A 47 3.36 1.80 -11.48
N VAL A 48 4.30 2.73 -11.24
CA VAL A 48 4.84 3.03 -9.90
C VAL A 48 3.72 3.47 -8.94
N ILE A 49 2.87 4.37 -9.39
CA ILE A 49 1.73 4.84 -8.60
C ILE A 49 0.75 3.69 -8.32
N GLY A 50 0.46 2.86 -9.33
CA GLY A 50 -0.36 1.66 -9.17
C GLY A 50 0.21 0.69 -8.13
N GLY A 51 1.52 0.44 -8.17
CA GLY A 51 2.23 -0.40 -7.21
C GLY A 51 2.18 0.13 -5.79
N ILE A 52 2.33 1.44 -5.60
CA ILE A 52 2.17 2.10 -4.30
C ILE A 52 0.74 1.92 -3.77
N MET A 53 -0.29 2.07 -4.62
CA MET A 53 -1.68 1.87 -4.24
C MET A 53 -1.98 0.43 -3.81
N LEU A 54 -1.46 -0.55 -4.55
CA LEU A 54 -1.57 -1.96 -4.18
C LEU A 54 -0.88 -2.24 -2.83
N GLY A 55 0.30 -1.66 -2.61
CA GLY A 55 1.02 -1.74 -1.36
C GLY A 55 0.24 -1.14 -0.19
N LEU A 56 -0.40 0.01 -0.40
CA LEU A 56 -1.22 0.69 0.60
C LEU A 56 -2.46 -0.13 0.96
N GLY A 57 -3.16 -0.69 -0.04
CA GLY A 57 -4.29 -1.59 0.20
C GLY A 57 -3.91 -2.81 1.02
N ARG A 58 -2.74 -3.40 0.73
CA ARG A 58 -2.20 -4.52 1.51
C ARG A 58 -1.81 -4.12 2.93
N ALA A 59 -1.23 -2.92 3.11
CA ALA A 59 -0.83 -2.41 4.43
C ALA A 59 -2.03 -2.20 5.35
N LEU A 60 -3.16 -1.72 4.83
CA LEU A 60 -4.39 -1.52 5.60
C LEU A 60 -5.02 -2.84 6.08
N GLY A 61 -4.80 -3.94 5.35
CA GLY A 61 -5.25 -5.29 5.71
C GLY A 61 -4.20 -6.13 6.47
N GLU A 62 -3.06 -5.55 6.86
CA GLU A 62 -2.01 -6.29 7.58
C GLU A 62 -2.49 -6.62 9.02
N THR A 63 -2.72 -7.90 9.29
CA THR A 63 -3.26 -8.37 10.58
C THR A 63 -2.19 -9.01 11.44
N MET A 64 -1.55 -10.05 10.96
CA MET A 64 -0.66 -10.91 11.75
C MET A 64 0.57 -10.18 12.27
N ALA A 65 1.30 -9.46 11.41
CA ALA A 65 2.49 -8.74 11.82
C ALA A 65 2.16 -7.65 12.85
N VAL A 66 1.04 -6.98 12.69
CA VAL A 66 0.57 -5.93 13.62
C VAL A 66 0.20 -6.54 14.97
N THR A 67 -0.51 -7.66 15.00
CA THR A 67 -0.87 -8.37 16.24
C THR A 67 0.35 -8.72 17.07
N PHE A 68 1.37 -9.32 16.44
CA PHE A 68 2.59 -9.74 17.15
C PHE A 68 3.44 -8.56 17.65
N VAL A 69 3.46 -7.44 16.94
CA VAL A 69 4.29 -6.27 17.30
C VAL A 69 3.60 -5.37 18.32
N ILE A 70 2.29 -5.14 18.18
CA ILE A 70 1.53 -4.19 19.02
C ILE A 70 1.06 -4.82 20.35
N GLY A 71 0.99 -6.16 20.44
CA GLY A 71 0.68 -6.86 21.70
C GLY A 71 -0.81 -7.03 22.03
N ASN A 72 -1.71 -6.76 21.06
CA ASN A 72 -3.16 -7.08 21.12
C ASN A 72 -3.87 -6.70 22.45
N ALA A 73 -3.63 -5.49 22.96
CA ALA A 73 -4.27 -5.01 24.18
C ALA A 73 -5.47 -4.12 23.85
N ASN A 74 -6.66 -4.48 24.33
CA ASN A 74 -7.91 -3.71 24.17
C ASN A 74 -7.96 -2.50 25.14
N ARG A 75 -6.88 -1.70 25.19
CA ARG A 75 -6.79 -0.49 26.00
C ARG A 75 -6.39 0.69 25.12
N MET A 76 -6.93 1.87 25.41
CA MET A 76 -6.44 3.09 24.76
C MET A 76 -4.99 3.34 25.14
N PRO A 77 -4.06 3.37 24.15
CA PRO A 77 -2.66 3.62 24.44
C PRO A 77 -2.46 5.06 24.91
N THR A 78 -1.85 5.22 26.09
CA THR A 78 -1.48 6.53 26.62
C THR A 78 -0.07 6.95 26.22
N SER A 79 0.72 6.03 25.61
CA SER A 79 2.08 6.24 25.15
C SER A 79 2.30 5.51 23.83
N LEU A 80 3.21 6.00 23.00
CA LEU A 80 3.61 5.36 21.72
C LEU A 80 4.19 3.95 21.89
N PHE A 81 4.66 3.61 23.09
CA PHE A 81 5.23 2.29 23.42
C PHE A 81 4.26 1.40 24.21
N SER A 82 3.03 1.86 24.48
CA SER A 82 2.05 1.01 25.16
C SER A 82 1.41 0.03 24.17
N PRO A 83 1.10 -1.20 24.61
CA PRO A 83 0.43 -2.17 23.77
C PRO A 83 -0.96 -1.66 23.35
N GLY A 84 -1.32 -1.92 22.11
CA GLY A 84 -2.59 -1.53 21.52
C GLY A 84 -3.16 -2.63 20.64
N THR A 85 -4.19 -2.32 19.86
CA THR A 85 -4.77 -3.23 18.86
C THR A 85 -5.15 -2.46 17.60
N SER A 86 -5.35 -3.17 16.49
CA SER A 86 -5.91 -2.62 15.25
C SER A 86 -7.24 -3.31 14.94
N ILE A 87 -8.10 -2.64 14.17
CA ILE A 87 -9.39 -3.20 13.76
C ILE A 87 -9.22 -4.57 13.09
N ALA A 88 -8.24 -4.68 12.18
CA ALA A 88 -7.94 -5.92 11.48
C ALA A 88 -7.44 -7.03 12.41
N SER A 89 -6.62 -6.67 13.42
CA SER A 89 -6.11 -7.59 14.43
C SER A 89 -7.21 -8.12 15.34
N THR A 90 -8.06 -7.24 15.85
CA THR A 90 -9.22 -7.61 16.68
C THR A 90 -10.16 -8.56 15.92
N LEU A 91 -10.46 -8.23 14.65
CA LEU A 91 -11.31 -9.07 13.83
C LEU A 91 -10.73 -10.49 13.66
N ALA A 92 -9.43 -10.59 13.38
CA ALA A 92 -8.79 -11.89 13.16
C ALA A 92 -8.70 -12.76 14.43
N ASN A 93 -8.48 -12.12 15.60
CA ASN A 93 -8.33 -12.85 16.87
C ASN A 93 -9.65 -13.25 17.49
N GLU A 94 -10.66 -12.40 17.45
CA GLU A 94 -11.92 -12.60 18.17
C GLU A 94 -13.00 -13.31 17.33
N PHE A 95 -12.81 -13.38 16.00
CA PHE A 95 -13.81 -13.97 15.10
C PHE A 95 -14.12 -15.45 15.41
N GLY A 96 -13.11 -16.21 15.85
CA GLY A 96 -13.26 -17.63 16.18
C GLY A 96 -13.95 -17.92 17.52
N GLU A 97 -13.98 -16.93 18.43
CA GLU A 97 -14.52 -17.08 19.80
C GLU A 97 -15.83 -16.30 19.99
N ALA A 98 -16.25 -15.53 18.99
CA ALA A 98 -17.41 -14.67 19.06
C ALA A 98 -18.72 -15.47 19.05
N ALA A 99 -19.60 -15.19 20.02
CA ALA A 99 -20.97 -15.71 20.07
C ALA A 99 -21.98 -14.58 19.81
N ASP A 100 -23.05 -14.93 19.11
CA ASP A 100 -24.23 -14.10 18.80
C ASP A 100 -24.06 -12.58 18.75
N PHE A 101 -24.16 -11.89 19.87
CA PHE A 101 -24.09 -10.43 19.93
C PHE A 101 -22.69 -9.89 19.61
N HIS A 102 -21.67 -10.59 20.06
CA HIS A 102 -20.28 -10.21 19.79
C HIS A 102 -19.94 -10.37 18.30
N MET A 103 -20.46 -11.39 17.66
CA MET A 103 -20.35 -11.61 16.22
C MET A 103 -20.92 -10.43 15.41
N SER A 104 -22.08 -9.90 15.80
CA SER A 104 -22.69 -8.72 15.15
C SER A 104 -21.79 -7.47 15.25
N SER A 105 -21.13 -7.30 16.39
CA SER A 105 -20.18 -6.20 16.59
C SER A 105 -18.94 -6.34 15.70
N LEU A 106 -18.44 -7.57 15.51
CA LEU A 106 -17.32 -7.83 14.63
C LEU A 106 -17.66 -7.59 13.16
N PHE A 107 -18.88 -7.94 12.71
CA PHE A 107 -19.34 -7.58 11.37
C PHE A 107 -19.41 -6.07 11.17
N ALA A 108 -19.88 -5.32 12.16
CA ALA A 108 -19.89 -3.85 12.10
C ALA A 108 -18.47 -3.27 11.99
N LEU A 109 -17.51 -3.81 12.76
CA LEU A 109 -16.10 -3.43 12.67
C LEU A 109 -15.50 -3.75 11.29
N GLY A 110 -15.80 -4.93 10.73
CA GLY A 110 -15.38 -5.32 9.39
C GLY A 110 -15.93 -4.40 8.31
N PHE A 111 -17.21 -4.03 8.40
CA PHE A 111 -17.83 -3.07 7.50
C PHE A 111 -17.19 -1.69 7.61
N LEU A 112 -16.92 -1.23 8.82
CA LEU A 112 -16.23 0.04 9.05
C LEU A 112 -14.82 0.05 8.46
N LEU A 113 -14.06 -1.03 8.64
CA LEU A 113 -12.74 -1.20 8.02
C LEU A 113 -12.82 -1.15 6.49
N PHE A 114 -13.82 -1.82 5.91
CA PHE A 114 -14.06 -1.78 4.47
C PHE A 114 -14.33 -0.35 3.97
N VAL A 115 -15.21 0.39 4.64
CA VAL A 115 -15.53 1.78 4.29
C VAL A 115 -14.29 2.67 4.38
N ILE A 116 -13.52 2.57 5.47
CA ILE A 116 -12.28 3.35 5.64
C ILE A 116 -11.29 3.04 4.52
N THR A 117 -11.04 1.76 4.24
CA THR A 117 -10.11 1.32 3.19
C THR A 117 -10.56 1.82 1.82
N PHE A 118 -11.85 1.70 1.52
CA PHE A 118 -12.43 2.19 0.28
C PHE A 118 -12.25 3.72 0.12
N LEU A 119 -12.54 4.49 1.17
CA LEU A 119 -12.39 5.94 1.15
C LEU A 119 -10.92 6.35 0.96
N VAL A 120 -9.99 5.72 1.68
CA VAL A 120 -8.57 6.02 1.57
C VAL A 120 -8.06 5.74 0.15
N LEU A 121 -8.39 4.57 -0.42
CA LEU A 121 -7.97 4.20 -1.77
C LEU A 121 -8.64 5.07 -2.84
N ALA A 122 -9.92 5.41 -2.68
CA ALA A 122 -10.64 6.30 -3.59
C ALA A 122 -10.03 7.72 -3.59
N LEU A 123 -9.77 8.29 -2.41
CA LEU A 123 -9.13 9.60 -2.26
C LEU A 123 -7.73 9.60 -2.88
N ALA A 124 -6.93 8.57 -2.58
CA ALA A 124 -5.61 8.43 -3.15
C ALA A 124 -5.65 8.37 -4.68
N LYS A 125 -6.56 7.58 -5.26
CA LYS A 125 -6.75 7.49 -6.72
C LYS A 125 -7.18 8.83 -7.33
N ILE A 126 -8.09 9.57 -6.68
CA ILE A 126 -8.53 10.89 -7.15
C ILE A 126 -7.36 11.89 -7.13
N MET A 127 -6.58 11.91 -6.05
CA MET A 127 -5.40 12.78 -5.94
C MET A 127 -4.39 12.53 -7.04
N ILE A 128 -4.12 11.25 -7.34
CA ILE A 128 -3.19 10.86 -8.40
C ILE A 128 -3.70 11.28 -9.76
N ASN A 129 -4.95 10.99 -10.09
CA ASN A 129 -5.56 11.39 -11.36
C ASN A 129 -5.55 12.92 -11.55
N ARG A 130 -5.69 13.68 -10.46
CA ARG A 130 -5.58 15.15 -10.52
C ARG A 130 -4.13 15.60 -10.76
N ALA A 131 -3.16 14.98 -10.10
CA ALA A 131 -1.75 15.28 -10.28
C ALA A 131 -1.26 14.95 -11.71
N GLU A 132 -1.77 13.88 -12.31
CA GLU A 132 -1.48 13.52 -13.70
C GLU A 132 -2.05 14.56 -14.68
N LYS A 133 -3.32 14.97 -14.49
CA LYS A 133 -3.93 16.01 -15.33
C LYS A 133 -3.22 17.36 -15.25
N ALA A 134 -2.65 17.68 -14.10
CA ALA A 134 -1.88 18.91 -13.90
C ALA A 134 -0.51 18.90 -14.60
N LYS A 135 0.03 17.72 -14.93
CA LYS A 135 1.34 17.59 -15.63
C LYS A 135 1.21 17.50 -17.15
N GLY A 136 0.01 17.54 -17.72
CA GLY A 136 -0.21 17.68 -19.16
C GLY A 136 0.21 16.50 -20.05
N PHE A 137 0.21 15.27 -19.50
CA PHE A 137 0.36 14.03 -20.29
C PHE A 137 -0.82 13.10 -20.09
#